data_dbe312c68a4650c10230f3911563282a
#
_entry.id   dbe312c68a4650c10230f3911563282a
#
_cell.length_a   1.000
_cell.length_b   1.000
_cell.length_c   1.000
_cell.angle_alpha   90.00
_cell.angle_beta   90.00
_cell.angle_gamma   90.00
#
_symmetry.space_group_name_H-M   'P 1'
#
loop_
_entity.id
_entity.type
_entity.pdbx_description
1 polymer ?
#
loop_
_entity_poly.entity_id
_entity_poly.type
_entity_poly.pdbx_seq_one_letter_code
_entity_poly.pdbx_strand_id
1 'polypeptide(L)'
;MRVRDGSWSSRQTRLVDGAVESVQRMTFPAPVVERTKAGARKLGDVYWRELRRSTLGVFRTSTANDEFEIRLLGRGPALLRFSRGEEAVSADTVSCRYPIVGGLLARGPAGSIRFTQQGTDVVAVTSAVEGFLPRLGVIYAPVQSRIHVALGRRYFTRLQREAGR
;
A
#
# COMPACT_ATOMS: atom_id res chain seq x y z
N MET A 1 -7.38 11.80 -25.92
CA MET A 1 -6.25 12.48 -25.25
C MET A 1 -5.32 11.40 -24.66
N ARG A 2 -4.14 11.19 -25.24
CA ARG A 2 -3.16 10.23 -24.70
C ARG A 2 -2.63 10.78 -23.39
N VAL A 3 -2.92 10.12 -22.29
CA VAL A 3 -2.31 10.37 -21.00
C VAL A 3 -0.81 10.16 -21.17
N ARG A 4 0.01 11.19 -20.98
CA ARG A 4 1.47 11.02 -20.88
C ARG A 4 1.71 10.06 -19.72
N ASP A 5 2.33 8.93 -20.01
CA ASP A 5 2.69 7.93 -19.01
C ASP A 5 3.55 8.61 -17.93
N GLY A 6 2.96 8.73 -16.74
CA GLY A 6 3.73 9.10 -15.57
C GLY A 6 4.84 8.07 -15.37
N SER A 7 6.04 8.51 -15.02
CA SER A 7 7.15 7.59 -14.78
C SER A 7 6.80 6.67 -13.62
N TRP A 8 6.67 5.37 -13.93
CA TRP A 8 6.43 4.34 -12.92
C TRP A 8 7.73 3.60 -12.61
N SER A 9 7.97 3.33 -11.34
CA SER A 9 9.09 2.52 -10.88
C SER A 9 8.66 1.57 -9.78
N SER A 10 9.35 0.43 -9.70
CA SER A 10 9.17 -0.55 -8.63
C SER A 10 10.53 -1.10 -8.23
N ARG A 11 10.80 -1.14 -6.93
CA ARG A 11 12.02 -1.71 -6.35
C ARG A 11 11.63 -2.58 -5.17
N GLN A 12 12.25 -3.74 -5.07
CA GLN A 12 12.16 -4.63 -3.92
C GLN A 12 13.56 -4.97 -3.44
N THR A 13 13.77 -4.89 -2.15
CA THR A 13 15.06 -5.18 -1.50
C THR A 13 14.83 -6.10 -0.31
N ARG A 14 15.71 -7.07 -0.13
CA ARG A 14 15.78 -7.90 1.08
C ARG A 14 16.96 -7.44 1.91
N LEU A 15 16.71 -7.10 3.16
CA LEU A 15 17.72 -6.68 4.10
C LEU A 15 18.44 -7.88 4.73
N VAL A 16 19.58 -7.63 5.37
CA VAL A 16 20.44 -8.67 5.98
C VAL A 16 19.71 -9.45 7.07
N ASP A 17 18.82 -8.82 7.81
CA ASP A 17 17.97 -9.43 8.85
C ASP A 17 16.79 -10.24 8.29
N GLY A 18 16.65 -10.30 6.96
CA GLY A 18 15.56 -10.96 6.26
C GLY A 18 14.32 -10.11 6.07
N ALA A 19 14.33 -8.86 6.54
CA ALA A 19 13.23 -7.92 6.28
C ALA A 19 13.12 -7.61 4.79
N VAL A 20 11.90 -7.36 4.35
CA VAL A 20 11.58 -6.99 2.97
C VAL A 20 11.16 -5.54 2.92
N GLU A 21 11.74 -4.82 1.99
CA GLU A 21 11.33 -3.49 1.60
C GLU A 21 10.87 -3.51 0.16
N SER A 22 9.75 -2.87 -0.12
CA SER A 22 9.22 -2.72 -1.47
C SER A 22 8.72 -1.30 -1.65
N VAL A 23 9.19 -0.63 -2.70
CA VAL A 23 8.79 0.74 -3.02
C VAL A 23 8.27 0.76 -4.46
N GLN A 24 7.07 1.26 -4.62
CA GLN A 24 6.46 1.53 -5.92
C GLN A 24 6.11 3.00 -5.99
N ARG A 25 6.47 3.65 -7.09
CA ARG A 25 6.29 5.08 -7.26
C ARG A 25 5.76 5.40 -8.64
N MET A 26 4.85 6.36 -8.70
CA MET A 26 4.34 6.93 -9.94
C MET A 26 4.24 8.45 -9.81
N THR A 27 4.61 9.16 -10.88
CA THR A 27 4.50 10.61 -10.97
C THR A 27 3.22 11.01 -11.68
N PHE A 28 2.51 11.99 -11.15
CA PHE A 28 1.28 12.54 -11.71
C PHE A 28 1.43 14.04 -12.00
N PRO A 29 0.79 14.55 -13.05
CA PRO A 29 0.90 15.97 -13.44
C PRO A 29 0.11 16.91 -12.51
N ALA A 30 -0.64 16.37 -11.56
CA ALA A 30 -1.42 17.11 -10.57
C ALA A 30 -1.64 16.25 -9.31
N PRO A 31 -1.96 16.86 -8.16
CA PRO A 31 -2.32 16.12 -6.96
C PRO A 31 -3.49 15.15 -7.18
N VAL A 32 -3.35 13.92 -6.69
CA VAL A 32 -4.38 12.87 -6.80
C VAL A 32 -5.27 12.80 -5.55
N VAL A 33 -4.81 13.36 -4.44
CA VAL A 33 -5.59 13.55 -3.22
C VAL A 33 -5.34 14.95 -2.64
N GLU A 34 -6.31 15.45 -1.89
CA GLU A 34 -6.15 16.72 -1.16
C GLU A 34 -5.12 16.58 -0.03
N ARG A 35 -4.44 17.67 0.31
CA ARG A 35 -3.50 17.74 1.45
C ARG A 35 -4.22 17.88 2.77
N THR A 36 -4.99 16.87 3.11
CA THR A 36 -5.79 16.76 4.32
C THR A 36 -5.63 15.36 4.92
N LYS A 37 -6.03 15.17 6.17
CA LYS A 37 -6.10 13.83 6.78
C LYS A 37 -7.06 12.92 6.02
N ALA A 38 -8.14 13.45 5.46
CA ALA A 38 -9.06 12.71 4.61
C ALA A 38 -8.39 12.24 3.32
N GLY A 39 -7.58 13.09 2.68
CA GLY A 39 -6.77 12.72 1.52
C GLY A 39 -5.71 11.66 1.85
N ALA A 40 -5.06 11.76 3.01
CA ALA A 40 -4.14 10.72 3.49
C ALA A 40 -4.84 9.36 3.60
N ARG A 41 -6.00 9.31 4.26
CA ARG A 41 -6.82 8.07 4.36
C ARG A 41 -7.22 7.53 3.00
N LYS A 42 -7.62 8.39 2.08
CA LYS A 42 -8.02 8.01 0.72
C LYS A 42 -6.90 7.26 -0.02
N LEU A 43 -5.62 7.61 0.17
CA LEU A 43 -4.50 6.86 -0.41
C LEU A 43 -4.51 5.39 0.02
N GLY A 44 -4.68 5.10 1.30
CA GLY A 44 -4.80 3.74 1.82
C GLY A 44 -6.08 3.04 1.37
N ASP A 45 -7.22 3.71 1.48
CA ASP A 45 -8.53 3.14 1.15
C ASP A 45 -8.63 2.68 -0.31
N VAL A 46 -8.05 3.45 -1.23
CA VAL A 46 -7.98 3.06 -2.65
C VAL A 46 -7.15 1.79 -2.82
N TYR A 47 -6.02 1.68 -2.11
CA TYR A 47 -5.16 0.49 -2.17
C TYR A 47 -5.88 -0.76 -1.66
N TRP A 48 -6.52 -0.69 -0.49
CA TRP A 48 -7.24 -1.81 0.10
C TRP A 48 -8.42 -2.25 -0.75
N ARG A 49 -9.11 -1.32 -1.37
CA ARG A 49 -10.20 -1.59 -2.31
C ARG A 49 -9.70 -2.29 -3.59
N GLU A 50 -8.55 -1.86 -4.12
CA GLU A 50 -7.94 -2.52 -5.28
C GLU A 50 -7.36 -3.90 -4.94
N LEU A 51 -6.83 -4.12 -3.74
CA LEU A 51 -6.43 -5.43 -3.24
C LEU A 51 -7.60 -6.41 -3.29
N ARG A 52 -8.74 -6.02 -2.72
CA ARG A 52 -9.96 -6.84 -2.74
C ARG A 52 -10.44 -7.15 -4.16
N ARG A 53 -10.45 -6.16 -5.04
CA ARG A 53 -10.89 -6.31 -6.44
C ARG A 53 -9.92 -7.18 -7.24
N SER A 54 -8.63 -6.93 -7.11
CA SER A 54 -7.58 -7.65 -7.85
C SER A 54 -7.51 -9.12 -7.50
N THR A 55 -7.93 -9.49 -6.30
CA THR A 55 -7.97 -10.87 -5.81
C THR A 55 -9.36 -11.49 -5.90
N LEU A 56 -10.29 -10.86 -6.62
CA LEU A 56 -11.70 -11.29 -6.76
C LEU A 56 -12.38 -11.56 -5.40
N GLY A 57 -11.98 -10.82 -4.36
CA GLY A 57 -12.48 -10.98 -3.00
C GLY A 57 -11.88 -12.15 -2.22
N VAL A 58 -10.84 -12.81 -2.77
CA VAL A 58 -10.09 -13.86 -2.02
C VAL A 58 -9.42 -13.25 -0.80
N PHE A 59 -8.78 -12.08 -0.94
CA PHE A 59 -8.31 -11.29 0.19
C PHE A 59 -9.36 -10.26 0.57
N ARG A 60 -9.83 -10.34 1.80
CA ARG A 60 -10.80 -9.40 2.38
C ARG A 60 -10.19 -8.67 3.54
N THR A 61 -10.55 -7.41 3.62
CA THR A 61 -10.14 -6.53 4.70
C THR A 61 -11.30 -6.37 5.68
N SER A 62 -10.99 -6.37 6.96
CA SER A 62 -11.94 -6.08 8.03
C SER A 62 -11.29 -5.23 9.10
N THR A 63 -12.09 -4.46 9.84
CA THR A 63 -11.63 -3.67 10.98
C THR A 63 -12.24 -4.27 12.23
N ALA A 64 -11.41 -4.59 13.22
CA ALA A 64 -11.82 -5.07 14.52
C ALA A 64 -10.90 -4.49 15.60
N ASN A 65 -11.46 -3.93 16.68
CA ASN A 65 -10.70 -3.39 17.82
C ASN A 65 -9.60 -2.37 17.44
N ASP A 66 -9.90 -1.44 16.53
CA ASP A 66 -8.97 -0.46 15.96
C ASP A 66 -7.80 -1.07 15.15
N GLU A 67 -7.81 -2.39 14.95
CA GLU A 67 -6.90 -3.07 14.04
C GLU A 67 -7.57 -3.31 12.69
N PHE A 68 -6.75 -3.23 11.66
CA PHE A 68 -7.13 -3.55 10.28
C PHE A 68 -6.51 -4.89 9.90
N GLU A 69 -7.30 -5.81 9.38
CA GLU A 69 -6.87 -7.16 9.08
C GLU A 69 -7.10 -7.54 7.62
N ILE A 70 -6.16 -8.32 7.08
CA ILE A 70 -6.34 -9.03 5.80
C ILE A 70 -6.59 -10.51 6.11
N ARG A 71 -7.73 -11.02 5.66
CA ARG A 71 -8.14 -12.42 5.83
C ARG A 71 -8.39 -13.09 4.48
N LEU A 72 -8.12 -14.39 4.43
CA LEU A 72 -8.50 -15.23 3.30
C LEU A 72 -10.02 -15.46 3.31
N LEU A 73 -10.70 -15.09 2.22
CA LEU A 73 -12.17 -15.24 2.04
C LEU A 73 -13.00 -14.60 3.17
N GLY A 74 -12.43 -13.69 3.96
CA GLY A 74 -13.07 -13.05 5.11
C GLY A 74 -13.33 -13.97 6.32
N ARG A 75 -12.91 -15.21 6.22
CA ARG A 75 -13.00 -16.25 7.27
C ARG A 75 -11.61 -16.81 7.53
N GLY A 76 -11.40 -17.48 8.63
CA GLY A 76 -10.09 -18.03 8.98
C GLY A 76 -9.14 -17.01 9.65
N PRO A 77 -7.88 -17.38 9.88
CA PRO A 77 -6.91 -16.53 10.59
C PRO A 77 -6.56 -15.29 9.78
N ALA A 78 -6.20 -14.21 10.48
CA ALA A 78 -5.67 -13.02 9.84
C ALA A 78 -4.30 -13.32 9.21
N LEU A 79 -4.18 -13.06 7.91
CA LEU A 79 -2.92 -13.19 7.17
C LEU A 79 -1.93 -12.10 7.60
N LEU A 80 -2.43 -10.88 7.70
CA LEU A 80 -1.71 -9.71 8.22
C LEU A 80 -2.67 -8.89 9.08
N ARG A 81 -2.14 -8.33 10.16
CA ARG A 81 -2.82 -7.37 11.02
C ARG A 81 -2.03 -6.07 11.06
N PHE A 82 -2.74 -4.98 10.99
CA PHE A 82 -2.19 -3.64 11.02
C PHE A 82 -2.85 -2.86 12.15
N SER A 83 -2.12 -1.96 12.78
CA SER A 83 -2.75 -0.95 13.61
C SER A 83 -3.49 0.06 12.73
N ARG A 84 -4.31 0.88 13.36
CA ARG A 84 -5.00 2.00 12.71
C ARG A 84 -4.03 2.84 11.88
N GLY A 85 -4.49 3.32 10.72
CA GLY A 85 -3.73 4.20 9.87
C GLY A 85 -3.35 5.51 10.57
N GLU A 86 -2.07 5.87 10.48
CA GLU A 86 -1.49 7.11 11.00
C GLU A 86 -1.40 8.11 9.85
N GLU A 87 -2.21 9.15 9.90
CA GLU A 87 -2.19 10.21 8.90
C GLU A 87 -1.18 11.31 9.26
N ALA A 88 -0.40 11.74 8.28
CA ALA A 88 0.47 12.90 8.40
C ALA A 88 0.29 13.83 7.21
N VAL A 89 0.25 15.13 7.50
CA VAL A 89 0.07 16.20 6.50
C VAL A 89 1.09 17.30 6.76
N SER A 90 1.80 17.69 5.72
CA SER A 90 2.72 18.84 5.72
C SER A 90 2.47 19.73 4.51
N ALA A 91 3.32 20.75 4.29
CA ALA A 91 3.15 21.72 3.21
C ALA A 91 3.17 21.08 1.81
N ASP A 92 3.98 20.05 1.61
CA ASP A 92 4.19 19.37 0.33
C ASP A 92 3.93 17.87 0.35
N THR A 93 3.58 17.31 1.51
CA THR A 93 3.44 15.88 1.69
C THR A 93 2.15 15.52 2.43
N VAL A 94 1.49 14.48 1.95
CA VAL A 94 0.39 13.82 2.66
C VAL A 94 0.64 12.33 2.67
N SER A 95 0.52 11.69 3.82
CA SER A 95 0.80 10.26 3.95
C SER A 95 -0.12 9.56 4.94
N CYS A 96 -0.31 8.25 4.72
CA CYS A 96 -0.97 7.34 5.63
C CYS A 96 -0.08 6.11 5.82
N ARG A 97 0.23 5.77 7.07
CA ARG A 97 1.07 4.64 7.45
C ARG A 97 0.26 3.64 8.24
N TYR A 98 0.39 2.36 7.92
CA TYR A 98 -0.24 1.25 8.62
C TYR A 98 0.85 0.35 9.21
N PRO A 99 1.20 0.47 10.50
CA PRO A 99 2.13 -0.42 11.17
C PRO A 99 1.65 -1.87 11.15
N ILE A 100 2.54 -2.82 10.86
CA ILE A 100 2.24 -4.26 10.89
C ILE A 100 2.39 -4.73 12.34
N VAL A 101 1.32 -5.22 12.92
CA VAL A 101 1.30 -5.69 14.31
C VAL A 101 1.31 -7.20 14.45
N GLY A 102 1.14 -7.94 13.34
CA GLY A 102 1.21 -9.40 13.33
C GLY A 102 0.46 -10.03 12.16
N GLY A 103 0.08 -11.27 12.35
CA GLY A 103 -0.63 -12.09 11.36
C GLY A 103 0.14 -13.35 11.01
N LEU A 104 -0.51 -14.25 10.27
CA LEU A 104 0.06 -15.55 9.91
C LEU A 104 1.32 -15.43 9.04
N LEU A 105 1.37 -14.41 8.17
CA LEU A 105 2.47 -14.18 7.25
C LEU A 105 3.60 -13.33 7.86
N ALA A 106 3.39 -12.70 9.03
CA ALA A 106 4.37 -11.89 9.71
C ALA A 106 5.10 -12.70 10.79
N ARG A 107 6.41 -12.51 10.92
CA ARG A 107 7.22 -13.14 11.98
C ARG A 107 6.99 -12.49 13.35
N GLY A 108 6.36 -11.34 13.38
CA GLY A 108 6.04 -10.57 14.59
C GLY A 108 5.64 -9.15 14.22
N PRO A 109 5.44 -8.27 15.20
CA PRO A 109 5.16 -6.87 14.96
C PRO A 109 6.41 -6.18 14.43
N ALA A 110 6.52 -6.01 13.09
CA ALA A 110 7.64 -5.36 12.45
C ALA A 110 7.24 -4.77 11.10
N GLY A 111 7.70 -3.56 10.85
CA GLY A 111 7.48 -2.87 9.58
C GLY A 111 6.13 -2.18 9.46
N SER A 112 5.89 -1.65 8.28
CA SER A 112 4.66 -0.91 7.96
C SER A 112 4.41 -0.89 6.46
N ILE A 113 3.18 -0.59 6.08
CA ILE A 113 2.83 -0.14 4.73
C ILE A 113 2.56 1.36 4.79
N ARG A 114 3.18 2.13 3.91
CA ARG A 114 3.02 3.57 3.83
C ARG A 114 2.61 3.99 2.42
N PHE A 115 1.64 4.89 2.36
CA PHE A 115 1.21 5.57 1.14
C PHE A 115 1.51 7.04 1.28
N THR A 116 2.18 7.63 0.29
CA THR A 116 2.61 9.03 0.35
C THR A 116 2.36 9.71 -0.98
N GLN A 117 1.81 10.92 -0.96
CA GLN A 117 1.85 11.86 -2.06
C GLN A 117 2.78 13.00 -1.67
N GLN A 118 3.77 13.28 -2.50
CA GLN A 118 4.75 14.35 -2.30
C GLN A 118 4.81 15.27 -3.50
N GLY A 119 4.86 16.58 -3.27
CA GLY A 119 4.90 17.63 -4.27
C GLY A 119 3.67 18.51 -4.25
N THR A 120 3.70 19.64 -4.95
CA THR A 120 2.64 20.66 -5.01
C THR A 120 1.87 20.62 -6.33
N ASP A 121 2.56 20.75 -7.44
CA ASP A 121 1.99 20.78 -8.80
C ASP A 121 2.13 19.41 -9.46
N VAL A 122 3.38 19.00 -9.69
CA VAL A 122 3.70 17.63 -10.08
C VAL A 122 3.94 16.82 -8.82
N VAL A 123 3.21 15.75 -8.65
CA VAL A 123 3.29 14.94 -7.44
C VAL A 123 3.83 13.54 -7.72
N ALA A 124 4.60 13.02 -6.77
CA ALA A 124 4.98 11.62 -6.74
C ALA A 124 4.12 10.89 -5.71
N VAL A 125 3.43 9.85 -6.12
CA VAL A 125 2.73 8.94 -5.20
C VAL A 125 3.55 7.69 -5.03
N THR A 126 3.80 7.33 -3.78
CA THR A 126 4.59 6.17 -3.38
C THR A 126 3.75 5.22 -2.53
N SER A 127 3.84 3.94 -2.82
CA SER A 127 3.38 2.85 -1.95
C SER A 127 4.61 2.07 -1.50
N ALA A 128 4.87 2.02 -0.21
CA ALA A 128 6.07 1.40 0.35
C ALA A 128 5.70 0.39 1.43
N VAL A 129 6.33 -0.79 1.36
CA VAL A 129 6.42 -1.75 2.46
C VAL A 129 7.80 -1.56 3.06
N GLU A 130 7.86 -1.26 4.35
CA GLU A 130 9.09 -0.93 5.06
C GLU A 130 9.29 -1.93 6.20
N GLY A 131 10.45 -2.58 6.26
CA GLY A 131 10.87 -3.42 7.39
C GLY A 131 9.98 -4.63 7.68
N PHE A 132 9.25 -5.15 6.69
CA PHE A 132 8.39 -6.32 6.86
C PHE A 132 9.21 -7.60 7.03
N LEU A 133 8.96 -8.34 8.11
CA LEU A 133 9.59 -9.64 8.39
C LEU A 133 8.63 -10.79 8.02
N PRO A 134 8.79 -11.42 6.84
CA PRO A 134 7.94 -12.53 6.44
C PRO A 134 8.27 -13.81 7.21
N ARG A 135 7.24 -14.57 7.61
CA ARG A 135 7.40 -15.86 8.27
C ARG A 135 7.86 -16.96 7.30
N LEU A 136 7.41 -16.91 6.05
CA LEU A 136 7.69 -17.89 5.00
C LEU A 136 8.65 -17.28 3.96
N GLY A 137 9.96 -17.21 4.32
CA GLY A 137 10.93 -16.36 3.64
C GLY A 137 11.24 -16.68 2.17
N VAL A 138 11.25 -17.92 1.72
CA VAL A 138 11.78 -18.29 0.40
C VAL A 138 10.70 -18.60 -0.64
N ILE A 139 9.58 -19.21 -0.25
CA ILE A 139 8.51 -19.62 -1.17
C ILE A 139 7.59 -18.44 -1.51
N TYR A 140 7.53 -17.44 -0.62
CA TYR A 140 6.60 -16.31 -0.71
C TYR A 140 7.08 -15.20 -1.66
N ALA A 141 8.38 -15.00 -1.78
CA ALA A 141 8.97 -13.86 -2.47
C ALA A 141 8.57 -13.72 -3.98
N PRO A 142 8.63 -14.77 -4.81
CA PRO A 142 8.33 -14.61 -6.25
C PRO A 142 6.83 -14.37 -6.52
N VAL A 143 5.94 -15.00 -5.75
CA VAL A 143 4.48 -14.85 -5.91
C VAL A 143 4.06 -13.47 -5.40
N GLN A 144 4.57 -13.07 -4.25
CA GLN A 144 4.32 -11.76 -3.66
C GLN A 144 4.78 -10.63 -4.57
N SER A 145 5.97 -10.74 -5.16
CA SER A 145 6.51 -9.73 -6.08
C SER A 145 5.59 -9.46 -7.27
N ARG A 146 5.08 -10.51 -7.90
CA ARG A 146 4.17 -10.39 -9.06
C ARG A 146 2.82 -9.78 -8.67
N ILE A 147 2.25 -10.21 -7.56
CA ILE A 147 0.98 -9.65 -7.03
C ILE A 147 1.18 -8.18 -6.67
N HIS A 148 2.26 -7.83 -5.99
CA HIS A 148 2.57 -6.44 -5.62
C HIS A 148 2.71 -5.52 -6.83
N VAL A 149 3.41 -5.94 -7.87
CA VAL A 149 3.59 -5.15 -9.09
C VAL A 149 2.25 -4.95 -9.80
N ALA A 150 1.47 -6.01 -9.96
CA ALA A 150 0.16 -5.93 -10.63
C ALA A 150 -0.83 -5.06 -9.81
N LEU A 151 -0.86 -5.23 -8.50
CA LEU A 151 -1.69 -4.44 -7.59
C LEU A 151 -1.28 -2.97 -7.61
N GLY A 152 0.02 -2.67 -7.57
CA GLY A 152 0.52 -1.30 -7.62
C GLY A 152 0.13 -0.58 -8.90
N ARG A 153 0.26 -1.21 -10.06
CA ARG A 153 -0.19 -0.61 -11.33
C ARG A 153 -1.68 -0.29 -11.32
N ARG A 154 -2.51 -1.19 -10.82
CA ARG A 154 -3.97 -0.96 -10.70
C ARG A 154 -4.28 0.16 -9.71
N TYR A 155 -3.59 0.19 -8.59
CA TYR A 155 -3.72 1.23 -7.57
C TYR A 155 -3.45 2.63 -8.15
N PHE A 156 -2.32 2.82 -8.81
CA PHE A 156 -1.97 4.12 -9.42
C PHE A 156 -2.93 4.50 -10.55
N THR A 157 -3.32 3.55 -11.39
CA THR A 157 -4.34 3.80 -12.43
C THR A 157 -5.68 4.22 -11.82
N ARG A 158 -6.05 3.63 -10.69
CA ARG A 158 -7.29 3.98 -10.00
C ARG A 158 -7.23 5.37 -9.39
N LEU A 159 -6.13 5.72 -8.71
CA LEU A 159 -5.92 7.07 -8.18
C LEU A 159 -6.05 8.13 -9.28
N GLN A 160 -5.44 7.90 -10.42
CA GLN A 160 -5.51 8.80 -11.56
C GLN A 160 -6.95 9.01 -12.06
N ARG A 161 -7.72 7.93 -12.16
CA ARG A 161 -9.13 8.00 -12.59
C ARG A 161 -10.03 8.71 -11.57
N GLU A 162 -9.75 8.58 -10.30
CA GLU A 162 -10.52 9.23 -9.23
C GLU A 162 -10.15 10.70 -9.04
N ALA A 163 -8.92 11.10 -9.40
CA ALA A 163 -8.49 12.50 -9.40
C ALA A 163 -9.03 13.30 -10.59
N GLY A 164 -9.31 12.64 -11.71
CA GLY A 164 -9.85 13.29 -12.93
C GLY A 164 -11.38 13.41 -12.97
N ARG A 165 -12.07 13.10 -11.88
CA ARG A 165 -13.52 13.25 -11.71
C ARG A 165 -13.87 14.41 -10.81
#